data_1a388f5abafd1335687bd99eed56f09e
#
_entry.id   1a388f5abafd1335687bd99eed56f09e
#
_cell.length_a   1.000
_cell.length_b   1.000
_cell.length_c   1.000
_cell.angle_alpha   90.00
_cell.angle_beta   90.00
_cell.angle_gamma   90.00
#
_symmetry.space_group_name_H-M   'P 1'
#
loop_
_entity.id
_entity.type
_entity.pdbx_description
1 polymer ?
#
loop_
_entity_poly.entity_id
_entity_poly.type
_entity_poly.pdbx_seq_one_letter_code
_entity_poly.pdbx_strand_id
1 'polypeptide(L)'
;MKKIHILVACLIAGSVLTSCGDKNKNTKEEKEAALASGPDSVMTETDSLTLPAPYATESVENRPKEAGWADGQMPKAPAGFTVTKFADKLKNPRWTYIGPNGDIFVAESATKNSADRITLLRDVNKDGVPEIKEIFLEKLKQPLGMLILKNYFYVGNTDGLYRYPYKEGDTKITGKGEKILDLPAGGYNNHWTRNLLANADGSKIYISVGSGSNVAEHGIENEVRRANILEINPDGSGEKIYASGLRNPVGMDWAPGTKTLWTAVNERDELGDELVPDYITSVKQGGFYGWPYSYFGQNKDPRMKGAGADLVAKAIVPDVPVGSHTASLGLAFYNKTEFPAKYHNGAFVGQHGSWNKSKLAGYKVMFVPFKDGKPSGKPEDFLTGFVDSESKVFGRPVDVTVMNDGSLLVNDDSGGAIWRVAAAK
;
A
#
# COMPACT_ATOMS: atom_id res chain seq x y z
N MET A 1 -75.47 40.19 -2.12
CA MET A 1 -74.51 39.10 -2.32
C MET A 1 -73.10 39.67 -2.19
N LYS A 2 -72.53 39.60 -1.00
CA LYS A 2 -71.17 40.12 -0.73
C LYS A 2 -70.16 38.99 -0.94
N LYS A 3 -69.20 39.19 -1.83
CA LYS A 3 -68.06 38.27 -2.03
C LYS A 3 -66.99 38.56 -0.99
N ILE A 4 -66.66 37.57 -0.19
CA ILE A 4 -65.59 37.61 0.76
C ILE A 4 -64.34 37.12 0.03
N HIS A 5 -63.28 37.95 -0.03
CA HIS A 5 -61.95 37.54 -0.50
C HIS A 5 -61.14 37.03 0.66
N ILE A 6 -60.80 35.77 0.63
CA ILE A 6 -59.86 35.15 1.58
C ILE A 6 -58.46 35.33 0.99
N LEU A 7 -57.61 36.08 1.73
CA LEU A 7 -56.20 36.24 1.44
C LEU A 7 -55.46 35.01 2.01
N VAL A 8 -54.92 34.19 1.12
CA VAL A 8 -54.04 33.08 1.53
C VAL A 8 -52.60 33.61 1.58
N ALA A 9 -52.05 33.73 2.77
CA ALA A 9 -50.66 34.04 3.00
C ALA A 9 -49.81 32.78 2.75
N CYS A 10 -49.05 32.72 1.67
CA CYS A 10 -48.03 31.69 1.46
C CYS A 10 -46.83 31.94 2.34
N LEU A 11 -46.69 31.16 3.41
CA LEU A 11 -45.43 31.02 4.14
C LEU A 11 -44.44 30.26 3.26
N ILE A 12 -43.44 30.95 2.75
CA ILE A 12 -42.27 30.34 2.10
C ILE A 12 -41.41 29.78 3.22
N ALA A 13 -41.52 28.45 3.45
CA ALA A 13 -40.56 27.72 4.23
C ALA A 13 -39.26 27.65 3.45
N GLY A 14 -38.26 28.44 3.83
CA GLY A 14 -36.90 28.32 3.33
C GLY A 14 -36.32 26.97 3.74
N SER A 15 -36.26 26.04 2.78
CA SER A 15 -35.49 24.82 2.91
C SER A 15 -33.99 25.21 2.98
N VAL A 16 -33.46 25.14 4.20
CA VAL A 16 -32.01 25.13 4.41
C VAL A 16 -31.49 23.86 3.74
N LEU A 17 -30.90 24.01 2.58
CA LEU A 17 -30.07 22.98 1.99
C LEU A 17 -28.86 22.79 2.90
N THR A 18 -28.93 21.86 3.83
CA THR A 18 -27.76 21.34 4.52
C THR A 18 -26.91 20.64 3.46
N SER A 19 -25.90 21.36 2.98
CA SER A 19 -24.77 20.78 2.27
C SER A 19 -24.29 19.58 3.06
N CYS A 20 -24.22 18.42 2.43
CA CYS A 20 -23.45 17.27 2.95
C CYS A 20 -21.97 17.68 2.96
N GLY A 21 -21.58 18.51 3.91
CA GLY A 21 -20.21 18.81 4.22
C GLY A 21 -19.55 17.56 4.80
N ASP A 22 -18.34 17.34 4.41
CA ASP A 22 -17.40 16.33 4.88
C ASP A 22 -17.45 16.28 6.42
N LYS A 23 -18.07 15.25 6.99
CA LYS A 23 -18.40 15.17 8.43
C LYS A 23 -17.17 15.23 9.34
N ASN A 24 -15.99 14.98 8.77
CA ASN A 24 -14.72 14.91 9.49
C ASN A 24 -13.80 16.13 9.26
N LYS A 25 -14.29 17.22 8.68
CA LYS A 25 -13.51 18.48 8.62
C LYS A 25 -13.54 19.20 9.95
N ASN A 26 -12.36 19.56 10.45
CA ASN A 26 -12.22 20.37 11.65
C ASN A 26 -12.49 21.85 11.35
N THR A 27 -13.18 22.52 12.26
CA THR A 27 -13.29 23.99 12.28
C THR A 27 -11.93 24.63 12.55
N LYS A 28 -11.83 25.95 12.36
CA LYS A 28 -10.61 26.69 12.68
C LYS A 28 -10.25 26.54 14.18
N GLU A 29 -11.21 26.64 15.07
CA GLU A 29 -11.03 26.50 16.51
C GLU A 29 -10.56 25.07 16.89
N GLU A 30 -11.14 24.03 16.27
CA GLU A 30 -10.72 22.64 16.49
C GLU A 30 -9.28 22.42 16.01
N LYS A 31 -8.86 23.05 14.90
CA LYS A 31 -7.47 23.00 14.42
C LYS A 31 -6.51 23.71 15.36
N GLU A 32 -6.89 24.89 15.85
CA GLU A 32 -6.10 25.65 16.83
C GLU A 32 -5.95 24.87 18.14
N ALA A 33 -7.01 24.22 18.62
CA ALA A 33 -6.97 23.37 19.81
C ALA A 33 -6.06 22.14 19.61
N ALA A 34 -6.11 21.49 18.43
CA ALA A 34 -5.25 20.37 18.10
C ALA A 34 -3.77 20.81 18.01
N LEU A 35 -3.50 21.96 17.40
CA LEU A 35 -2.16 22.54 17.34
C LEU A 35 -1.60 22.85 18.74
N ALA A 36 -2.44 23.33 19.64
CA ALA A 36 -2.06 23.66 21.02
C ALA A 36 -1.70 22.42 21.87
N SER A 37 -2.02 21.20 21.43
CA SER A 37 -1.60 19.97 22.13
C SER A 37 -0.08 19.79 22.16
N GLY A 38 0.64 20.46 21.24
CA GLY A 38 2.10 20.36 21.14
C GLY A 38 2.55 19.04 20.51
N PRO A 39 3.86 18.86 20.33
CA PRO A 39 4.44 17.61 19.84
C PRO A 39 4.33 16.51 20.88
N ASP A 40 4.25 15.26 20.41
CA ASP A 40 4.28 14.05 21.24
C ASP A 40 5.49 13.19 20.89
N SER A 41 5.91 12.33 21.79
CA SER A 41 7.01 11.39 21.58
C SER A 41 6.55 9.97 21.79
N VAL A 42 6.81 9.14 20.79
CA VAL A 42 6.41 7.73 20.77
C VAL A 42 7.66 6.86 20.66
N MET A 43 7.77 5.86 21.51
CA MET A 43 8.82 4.85 21.40
C MET A 43 8.43 3.82 20.33
N THR A 44 9.32 3.61 19.38
CA THR A 44 9.23 2.56 18.35
C THR A 44 10.31 1.49 18.62
N GLU A 45 10.34 0.41 17.85
CA GLU A 45 11.38 -0.61 17.99
C GLU A 45 12.80 -0.08 17.63
N THR A 46 12.89 0.98 16.84
CA THR A 46 14.18 1.48 16.35
C THR A 46 14.63 2.79 16.97
N ASP A 47 13.71 3.63 17.47
CA ASP A 47 14.09 4.95 18.02
C ASP A 47 12.89 5.61 18.74
N SER A 48 13.15 6.74 19.42
CA SER A 48 12.12 7.67 19.85
C SER A 48 11.70 8.56 18.68
N LEU A 49 10.44 8.46 18.28
CA LEU A 49 9.85 9.27 17.22
C LEU A 49 9.14 10.49 17.85
N THR A 50 9.57 11.69 17.48
CA THR A 50 8.83 12.92 17.82
C THR A 50 7.82 13.20 16.71
N LEU A 51 6.54 13.20 17.06
CA LEU A 51 5.43 13.58 16.19
C LEU A 51 5.08 15.04 16.45
N PRO A 52 5.06 15.91 15.43
CA PRO A 52 4.57 17.29 15.62
C PRO A 52 3.09 17.29 16.00
N ALA A 53 2.59 18.40 16.53
CA ALA A 53 1.16 18.56 16.73
C ALA A 53 0.42 18.51 15.38
N PRO A 54 -0.82 17.99 15.32
CA PRO A 54 -1.65 18.10 14.12
C PRO A 54 -1.76 19.56 13.67
N TYR A 55 -1.64 19.79 12.36
CA TYR A 55 -1.67 21.12 11.73
C TYR A 55 -0.52 22.06 12.11
N ALA A 56 0.58 21.56 12.68
CA ALA A 56 1.79 22.35 12.94
C ALA A 56 2.39 22.97 11.66
N THR A 57 2.14 22.32 10.52
CA THR A 57 2.42 22.84 9.18
C THR A 57 1.17 22.77 8.33
N GLU A 58 1.11 23.58 7.28
CA GLU A 58 0.01 23.53 6.31
C GLU A 58 0.07 22.22 5.50
N SER A 59 -1.10 21.64 5.22
CA SER A 59 -1.22 20.53 4.28
C SER A 59 -1.19 21.05 2.85
N VAL A 60 -0.18 20.68 2.08
CA VAL A 60 0.06 21.19 0.73
C VAL A 60 -0.18 20.09 -0.31
N GLU A 61 -0.94 20.39 -1.36
CA GLU A 61 -0.95 19.59 -2.57
C GLU A 61 0.25 19.93 -3.45
N ASN A 62 1.15 18.99 -3.65
CA ASN A 62 2.30 19.10 -4.53
C ASN A 62 2.37 17.86 -5.43
N ARG A 63 1.56 17.88 -6.49
CA ARG A 63 1.47 16.74 -7.41
C ARG A 63 2.74 16.62 -8.25
N PRO A 64 3.30 15.41 -8.38
CA PRO A 64 4.53 15.20 -9.14
C PRO A 64 4.33 15.53 -10.61
N LYS A 65 5.37 16.10 -11.23
CA LYS A 65 5.46 16.29 -12.69
C LYS A 65 6.18 15.08 -13.27
N GLU A 66 5.41 14.15 -13.81
CA GLU A 66 5.97 12.92 -14.40
C GLU A 66 6.62 13.25 -15.75
N ALA A 67 7.93 13.05 -15.84
CA ALA A 67 8.75 13.29 -17.03
C ALA A 67 9.07 11.99 -17.77
N GLY A 68 9.00 10.84 -17.08
CA GLY A 68 9.46 9.55 -17.59
C GLY A 68 10.99 9.46 -17.69
N TRP A 69 11.49 8.26 -17.95
CA TRP A 69 12.91 7.98 -18.12
C TRP A 69 13.38 8.34 -19.51
N ALA A 70 14.46 9.10 -19.60
CA ALA A 70 15.16 9.32 -20.87
C ALA A 70 15.96 8.05 -21.29
N ASP A 71 16.36 7.99 -22.55
CA ASP A 71 17.16 6.88 -23.04
C ASP A 71 18.48 6.77 -22.25
N GLY A 72 18.78 5.57 -21.75
CA GLY A 72 19.94 5.30 -20.93
C GLY A 72 19.85 5.78 -19.47
N GLN A 73 18.80 6.49 -19.09
CA GLN A 73 18.58 6.89 -17.70
C GLN A 73 18.01 5.72 -16.90
N MET A 74 18.46 5.56 -15.65
CA MET A 74 18.03 4.50 -14.76
C MET A 74 18.15 4.91 -13.29
N PRO A 75 17.46 4.20 -12.38
CA PRO A 75 17.64 4.39 -10.94
C PRO A 75 19.08 4.11 -10.49
N LYS A 76 19.42 4.61 -9.31
CA LYS A 76 20.75 4.51 -8.72
C LYS A 76 20.72 3.63 -7.48
N ALA A 77 21.49 2.55 -7.48
CA ALA A 77 21.75 1.71 -6.31
C ALA A 77 23.08 2.09 -5.63
N PRO A 78 23.33 1.65 -4.39
CA PRO A 78 24.63 1.82 -3.73
C PRO A 78 25.78 1.16 -4.50
N ALA A 79 27.02 1.53 -4.18
CA ALA A 79 28.19 0.87 -4.72
C ALA A 79 28.16 -0.65 -4.43
N GLY A 80 28.59 -1.46 -5.38
CA GLY A 80 28.52 -2.92 -5.32
C GLY A 80 27.22 -3.52 -5.87
N PHE A 81 26.36 -2.70 -6.50
CA PHE A 81 25.17 -3.16 -7.21
C PHE A 81 25.15 -2.68 -8.66
N THR A 82 24.47 -3.45 -9.49
CA THR A 82 24.10 -3.07 -10.86
C THR A 82 22.59 -2.94 -10.97
N VAL A 83 22.14 -1.95 -11.75
CA VAL A 83 20.73 -1.76 -12.09
C VAL A 83 20.57 -1.97 -13.59
N THR A 84 19.60 -2.79 -13.97
CA THR A 84 19.24 -3.03 -15.38
C THR A 84 17.74 -2.95 -15.55
N LYS A 85 17.26 -2.66 -16.75
CA LYS A 85 15.86 -2.69 -17.08
C LYS A 85 15.48 -4.14 -17.40
N PHE A 86 14.73 -4.79 -16.50
CA PHE A 86 14.28 -6.18 -16.67
C PHE A 86 13.15 -6.29 -17.70
N ALA A 87 12.17 -5.38 -17.62
CA ALA A 87 11.08 -5.30 -18.58
C ALA A 87 10.63 -3.83 -18.76
N ASP A 88 10.10 -3.52 -19.92
CA ASP A 88 9.54 -2.19 -20.22
C ASP A 88 8.21 -2.30 -21.00
N LYS A 89 7.61 -1.15 -21.34
CA LYS A 89 6.35 -1.05 -22.08
C LYS A 89 5.20 -1.83 -21.40
N LEU A 90 5.21 -1.87 -20.08
CA LEU A 90 4.11 -2.36 -19.26
C LEU A 90 3.14 -1.19 -18.99
N LYS A 91 1.87 -1.51 -18.73
CA LYS A 91 0.86 -0.51 -18.38
C LYS A 91 0.63 -0.49 -16.87
N ASN A 92 1.33 0.39 -16.17
CA ASN A 92 1.28 0.51 -14.72
C ASN A 92 1.56 -0.86 -14.03
N PRO A 93 2.78 -1.41 -14.13
CA PRO A 93 3.15 -2.64 -13.45
C PRO A 93 3.11 -2.41 -11.93
N ARG A 94 2.06 -2.89 -11.29
CA ARG A 94 1.73 -2.53 -9.91
C ARG A 94 2.23 -3.51 -8.90
N TRP A 95 2.22 -4.80 -9.24
CA TRP A 95 2.59 -5.88 -8.32
C TRP A 95 3.21 -7.04 -9.08
N THR A 96 4.22 -7.65 -8.49
CA THR A 96 4.91 -8.83 -9.04
C THR A 96 4.76 -10.02 -8.10
N TYR A 97 4.48 -11.18 -8.67
CA TYR A 97 4.52 -12.45 -7.98
C TYR A 97 5.41 -13.41 -8.74
N ILE A 98 6.34 -14.07 -8.03
CA ILE A 98 7.21 -15.09 -8.61
C ILE A 98 6.63 -16.45 -8.29
N GLY A 99 6.28 -17.20 -9.33
CA GLY A 99 5.80 -18.57 -9.21
C GLY A 99 6.89 -19.54 -8.77
N PRO A 100 6.51 -20.74 -8.30
CA PRO A 100 7.48 -21.74 -7.84
C PRO A 100 8.52 -22.15 -8.88
N ASN A 101 8.15 -22.12 -10.15
CA ASN A 101 9.02 -22.44 -11.30
C ASN A 101 9.88 -21.24 -11.78
N GLY A 102 9.76 -20.07 -11.12
CA GLY A 102 10.46 -18.85 -11.49
C GLY A 102 9.75 -17.96 -12.52
N ASP A 103 8.55 -18.32 -12.96
CA ASP A 103 7.71 -17.43 -13.76
C ASP A 103 7.35 -16.18 -12.99
N ILE A 104 7.36 -15.04 -13.68
CA ILE A 104 7.11 -13.73 -13.08
C ILE A 104 5.79 -13.22 -13.60
N PHE A 105 4.83 -13.06 -12.68
CA PHE A 105 3.49 -12.56 -12.99
C PHE A 105 3.39 -11.11 -12.53
N VAL A 106 2.97 -10.23 -13.43
CA VAL A 106 2.90 -8.79 -13.19
C VAL A 106 1.45 -8.32 -13.32
N ALA A 107 0.88 -7.83 -12.23
CA ALA A 107 -0.42 -7.16 -12.26
C ALA A 107 -0.24 -5.75 -12.84
N GLU A 108 -0.86 -5.50 -13.98
CA GLU A 108 -0.91 -4.20 -14.64
C GLU A 108 -2.26 -3.53 -14.34
N SER A 109 -2.25 -2.60 -13.39
CA SER A 109 -3.47 -1.97 -12.88
C SER A 109 -3.21 -0.56 -12.36
N ALA A 110 -4.24 0.29 -12.47
CA ALA A 110 -4.20 1.68 -12.05
C ALA A 110 -5.58 2.18 -11.61
N THR A 111 -5.63 3.35 -10.95
CA THR A 111 -6.88 4.00 -10.58
C THR A 111 -7.66 4.48 -11.81
N LYS A 112 -6.95 4.95 -12.85
CA LYS A 112 -7.52 5.41 -14.11
C LYS A 112 -6.83 4.71 -15.27
N ASN A 113 -7.58 4.40 -16.34
CA ASN A 113 -7.07 3.75 -17.55
C ASN A 113 -6.32 2.44 -17.26
N SER A 114 -6.80 1.70 -16.27
CA SER A 114 -6.22 0.42 -15.85
C SER A 114 -6.19 -0.59 -17.00
N ALA A 115 -5.11 -1.33 -17.15
CA ALA A 115 -5.02 -2.42 -18.11
C ALA A 115 -5.81 -3.66 -17.67
N ASP A 116 -6.06 -3.79 -16.36
CA ASP A 116 -6.88 -4.85 -15.77
C ASP A 116 -6.47 -6.26 -16.21
N ARG A 117 -5.15 -6.51 -16.20
CA ARG A 117 -4.57 -7.77 -16.67
C ARG A 117 -3.39 -8.21 -15.82
N ILE A 118 -2.99 -9.46 -16.00
CA ILE A 118 -1.74 -10.01 -15.53
C ILE A 118 -0.89 -10.40 -16.74
N THR A 119 0.34 -9.93 -16.77
CA THR A 119 1.34 -10.29 -17.77
C THR A 119 2.33 -11.28 -17.18
N LEU A 120 2.60 -12.37 -17.91
CA LEU A 120 3.66 -13.31 -17.62
C LEU A 120 4.95 -12.85 -18.28
N LEU A 121 6.02 -12.83 -17.50
CA LEU A 121 7.39 -12.68 -17.96
C LEU A 121 8.17 -13.97 -17.60
N ARG A 122 8.94 -14.51 -18.52
CA ARG A 122 9.78 -15.67 -18.28
C ARG A 122 11.15 -15.46 -18.91
N ASP A 123 12.16 -15.45 -18.08
CA ASP A 123 13.58 -15.42 -18.43
C ASP A 123 14.07 -16.86 -18.54
N VAL A 124 14.12 -17.38 -19.77
CA VAL A 124 14.40 -18.79 -20.05
C VAL A 124 15.88 -19.11 -19.89
N ASN A 125 16.73 -18.21 -20.36
CA ASN A 125 18.18 -18.37 -20.36
C ASN A 125 18.85 -17.86 -19.09
N LYS A 126 18.09 -17.19 -18.19
CA LYS A 126 18.52 -16.61 -16.90
C LYS A 126 19.60 -15.52 -17.04
N ASP A 127 19.54 -14.73 -18.11
CA ASP A 127 20.44 -13.62 -18.32
C ASP A 127 19.93 -12.29 -17.71
N GLY A 128 18.70 -12.29 -17.18
CA GLY A 128 18.06 -11.13 -16.58
C GLY A 128 17.22 -10.31 -17.58
N VAL A 129 16.91 -10.90 -18.74
CA VAL A 129 16.00 -10.31 -19.75
C VAL A 129 14.97 -11.37 -20.14
N PRO A 130 13.69 -11.16 -19.90
CA PRO A 130 12.67 -12.16 -20.24
C PRO A 130 12.45 -12.28 -21.75
N GLU A 131 12.60 -13.48 -22.30
CA GLU A 131 12.29 -13.78 -23.70
C GLU A 131 10.82 -13.94 -23.94
N ILE A 132 10.05 -14.34 -22.91
CA ILE A 132 8.60 -14.50 -23.01
C ILE A 132 7.92 -13.36 -22.27
N LYS A 133 7.04 -12.66 -22.99
CA LYS A 133 6.14 -11.61 -22.44
C LYS A 133 4.76 -11.82 -23.03
N GLU A 134 3.88 -12.42 -22.24
CA GLU A 134 2.54 -12.84 -22.67
C GLU A 134 1.46 -12.28 -21.76
N ILE A 135 0.28 -11.97 -22.30
CA ILE A 135 -0.91 -11.68 -21.48
C ILE A 135 -1.42 -12.99 -20.89
N PHE A 136 -1.18 -13.18 -19.60
CA PHE A 136 -1.53 -14.40 -18.89
C PHE A 136 -3.01 -14.47 -18.53
N LEU A 137 -3.56 -13.35 -18.06
CA LEU A 137 -4.96 -13.22 -17.68
C LEU A 137 -5.44 -11.78 -17.89
N GLU A 138 -6.64 -11.60 -18.41
CA GLU A 138 -7.20 -10.28 -18.73
C GLU A 138 -8.65 -10.13 -18.28
N LYS A 139 -9.20 -8.93 -18.43
CA LYS A 139 -10.58 -8.56 -18.06
C LYS A 139 -10.83 -8.74 -16.55
N LEU A 140 -9.86 -8.35 -15.78
CA LEU A 140 -9.89 -8.32 -14.31
C LEU A 140 -10.50 -6.99 -13.82
N LYS A 141 -10.47 -6.77 -12.51
CA LYS A 141 -10.93 -5.52 -11.88
C LYS A 141 -9.85 -4.99 -10.95
N GLN A 142 -8.95 -4.16 -11.48
CA GLN A 142 -7.81 -3.62 -10.75
C GLN A 142 -7.10 -4.74 -9.94
N PRO A 143 -6.54 -5.77 -10.61
CA PRO A 143 -5.85 -6.85 -9.93
C PRO A 143 -4.63 -6.33 -9.19
N LEU A 144 -4.33 -6.90 -8.01
CA LEU A 144 -3.12 -6.60 -7.28
C LEU A 144 -2.40 -7.86 -6.83
N GLY A 145 -2.82 -8.46 -5.71
CA GLY A 145 -2.19 -9.66 -5.17
C GLY A 145 -2.42 -10.88 -6.04
N MET A 146 -1.39 -11.70 -6.13
CA MET A 146 -1.38 -12.97 -6.85
C MET A 146 -0.77 -14.05 -5.96
N LEU A 147 -1.22 -15.30 -6.15
CA LEU A 147 -0.73 -16.41 -5.36
C LEU A 147 -0.98 -17.72 -6.11
N ILE A 148 -0.03 -18.65 -6.09
CA ILE A 148 -0.23 -20.02 -6.55
C ILE A 148 -0.29 -20.93 -5.32
N LEU A 149 -1.41 -21.62 -5.16
CA LEU A 149 -1.55 -22.71 -4.18
C LEU A 149 -2.14 -23.94 -4.84
N LYS A 150 -1.42 -25.05 -4.74
CA LYS A 150 -1.80 -26.32 -5.38
C LYS A 150 -2.01 -26.10 -6.90
N ASN A 151 -3.20 -26.41 -7.40
CA ASN A 151 -3.56 -26.33 -8.82
C ASN A 151 -4.36 -25.05 -9.14
N TYR A 152 -4.20 -23.98 -8.35
CA TYR A 152 -4.94 -22.74 -8.54
C TYR A 152 -4.03 -21.54 -8.55
N PHE A 153 -4.31 -20.60 -9.46
CA PHE A 153 -3.80 -19.24 -9.48
C PHE A 153 -4.86 -18.32 -8.87
N TYR A 154 -4.53 -17.66 -7.79
CA TYR A 154 -5.40 -16.73 -7.08
C TYR A 154 -5.10 -15.31 -7.48
N VAL A 155 -6.16 -14.49 -7.60
CA VAL A 155 -6.06 -13.06 -7.93
C VAL A 155 -6.94 -12.25 -6.98
N GLY A 156 -6.34 -11.31 -6.28
CA GLY A 156 -7.02 -10.27 -5.52
C GLY A 156 -7.47 -9.14 -6.45
N ASN A 157 -8.71 -9.19 -6.92
CA ASN A 157 -9.37 -8.07 -7.58
C ASN A 157 -9.98 -7.13 -6.55
N THR A 158 -10.25 -5.87 -6.91
CA THR A 158 -10.84 -4.91 -5.97
C THR A 158 -12.18 -5.38 -5.39
N ASP A 159 -12.98 -6.15 -6.14
CA ASP A 159 -14.30 -6.63 -5.75
C ASP A 159 -14.34 -8.07 -5.20
N GLY A 160 -13.22 -8.74 -5.11
CA GLY A 160 -13.21 -10.11 -4.60
C GLY A 160 -11.92 -10.87 -4.84
N LEU A 161 -11.81 -12.00 -4.15
CA LEU A 161 -10.78 -12.99 -4.41
C LEU A 161 -11.30 -14.02 -5.41
N TYR A 162 -10.53 -14.20 -6.48
CA TYR A 162 -10.83 -15.16 -7.53
C TYR A 162 -9.75 -16.21 -7.59
N ARG A 163 -10.11 -17.46 -7.95
CA ARG A 163 -9.15 -18.50 -8.28
C ARG A 163 -9.44 -19.10 -9.64
N TYR A 164 -8.38 -19.50 -10.32
CA TYR A 164 -8.39 -20.08 -11.65
C TYR A 164 -7.67 -21.40 -11.63
N PRO A 165 -8.17 -22.48 -12.27
CA PRO A 165 -7.37 -23.68 -12.48
C PRO A 165 -6.06 -23.32 -13.19
N TYR A 166 -4.95 -23.78 -12.65
CA TYR A 166 -3.61 -23.47 -13.12
C TYR A 166 -2.73 -24.70 -13.08
N LYS A 167 -1.96 -24.88 -14.13
CA LYS A 167 -0.89 -25.87 -14.21
C LYS A 167 0.44 -25.14 -14.37
N GLU A 168 1.45 -25.56 -13.63
CA GLU A 168 2.79 -25.00 -13.71
C GLU A 168 3.31 -25.03 -15.15
N GLY A 169 3.83 -23.89 -15.60
CA GLY A 169 4.31 -23.68 -16.96
C GLY A 169 3.26 -23.16 -17.94
N ASP A 170 1.98 -23.08 -17.57
CA ASP A 170 0.98 -22.43 -18.39
C ASP A 170 1.34 -20.96 -18.65
N THR A 171 1.29 -20.53 -19.91
CA THR A 171 1.56 -19.14 -20.30
C THR A 171 0.31 -18.31 -20.43
N LYS A 172 -0.87 -18.94 -20.33
CA LYS A 172 -2.17 -18.27 -20.43
C LYS A 172 -3.25 -19.06 -19.70
N ILE A 173 -4.12 -18.35 -19.00
CA ILE A 173 -5.37 -18.89 -18.46
C ILE A 173 -6.52 -18.51 -19.38
N THR A 174 -7.24 -19.52 -19.91
CA THR A 174 -8.43 -19.33 -20.75
C THR A 174 -9.72 -19.69 -20.02
N GLY A 175 -9.59 -20.39 -18.87
CA GLY A 175 -10.71 -20.83 -18.05
C GLY A 175 -11.40 -19.67 -17.32
N LYS A 176 -12.68 -19.87 -17.00
CA LYS A 176 -13.45 -18.95 -16.21
C LYS A 176 -13.00 -19.01 -14.73
N GLY A 177 -12.73 -17.86 -14.10
CA GLY A 177 -12.41 -17.79 -12.68
C GLY A 177 -13.64 -18.04 -11.80
N GLU A 178 -13.38 -18.63 -10.65
CA GLU A 178 -14.34 -18.77 -9.55
C GLU A 178 -14.09 -17.66 -8.54
N LYS A 179 -15.11 -16.83 -8.26
CA LYS A 179 -15.05 -15.89 -7.12
C LYS A 179 -15.33 -16.67 -5.85
N ILE A 180 -14.35 -16.74 -4.95
CA ILE A 180 -14.44 -17.49 -3.70
C ILE A 180 -14.69 -16.61 -2.49
N LEU A 181 -14.52 -15.28 -2.63
CA LEU A 181 -14.78 -14.31 -1.57
C LEU A 181 -15.15 -12.96 -2.19
N ASP A 182 -16.22 -12.33 -1.68
CA ASP A 182 -16.52 -10.94 -1.97
C ASP A 182 -15.67 -10.01 -1.12
N LEU A 183 -15.13 -8.94 -1.73
CA LEU A 183 -14.40 -7.89 -1.03
C LEU A 183 -15.09 -6.54 -1.22
N PRO A 184 -15.01 -5.61 -0.23
CA PRO A 184 -15.71 -4.34 -0.30
C PRO A 184 -15.13 -3.48 -1.43
N ALA A 185 -15.96 -3.15 -2.43
CA ALA A 185 -15.53 -2.42 -3.64
C ALA A 185 -16.50 -1.33 -4.08
N GLY A 186 -17.65 -1.22 -3.44
CA GLY A 186 -18.67 -0.23 -3.79
C GLY A 186 -18.40 1.15 -3.18
N GLY A 187 -19.13 2.17 -3.68
CA GLY A 187 -19.06 3.52 -3.17
C GLY A 187 -17.69 4.19 -3.38
N TYR A 188 -17.28 4.99 -2.41
CA TYR A 188 -15.95 5.58 -2.39
C TYR A 188 -14.91 4.51 -2.09
N ASN A 189 -13.92 4.35 -2.95
CA ASN A 189 -12.93 3.27 -2.90
C ASN A 189 -11.54 3.81 -3.22
N ASN A 190 -11.02 4.69 -2.35
CA ASN A 190 -9.75 5.36 -2.55
C ASN A 190 -8.58 4.36 -2.62
N HIS A 191 -8.60 3.34 -1.75
CA HIS A 191 -7.60 2.27 -1.77
C HIS A 191 -8.20 0.98 -2.31
N TRP A 192 -7.78 0.61 -3.51
CA TRP A 192 -8.18 -0.62 -4.18
C TRP A 192 -7.23 -1.80 -3.89
N THR A 193 -6.39 -1.65 -2.88
CA THR A 193 -5.44 -2.67 -2.42
C THR A 193 -6.13 -3.97 -2.02
N ARG A 194 -5.70 -5.09 -2.62
CA ARG A 194 -6.10 -6.47 -2.32
C ARG A 194 -4.88 -7.37 -2.53
N ASN A 195 -3.85 -7.20 -1.69
CA ASN A 195 -2.66 -8.04 -1.77
C ASN A 195 -2.91 -9.39 -1.10
N LEU A 196 -2.18 -10.41 -1.52
CA LEU A 196 -2.33 -11.79 -1.08
C LEU A 196 -1.00 -12.33 -0.54
N LEU A 197 -1.06 -13.06 0.56
CA LEU A 197 0.07 -13.81 1.10
C LEU A 197 -0.43 -15.11 1.72
N ALA A 198 0.24 -16.24 1.46
CA ALA A 198 -0.06 -17.48 2.15
C ALA A 198 0.86 -17.70 3.35
N ASN A 199 0.41 -18.48 4.32
CA ASN A 199 1.32 -19.05 5.30
C ASN A 199 2.14 -20.21 4.67
N ALA A 200 3.20 -20.61 5.36
CA ALA A 200 4.20 -21.54 4.82
C ALA A 200 3.62 -22.91 4.37
N ASP A 201 2.58 -23.41 5.03
CA ASP A 201 1.94 -24.68 4.68
C ASP A 201 0.77 -24.52 3.67
N GLY A 202 0.47 -23.31 3.25
CA GLY A 202 -0.62 -23.00 2.32
C GLY A 202 -2.02 -23.24 2.89
N SER A 203 -2.17 -23.39 4.19
CA SER A 203 -3.47 -23.63 4.85
C SER A 203 -4.28 -22.37 5.04
N LYS A 204 -3.65 -21.17 4.98
CA LYS A 204 -4.28 -19.85 5.12
C LYS A 204 -3.81 -18.89 4.06
N ILE A 205 -4.72 -18.01 3.65
CA ILE A 205 -4.45 -16.84 2.81
C ILE A 205 -4.75 -15.59 3.63
N TYR A 206 -3.81 -14.63 3.63
CA TYR A 206 -3.96 -13.31 4.20
C TYR A 206 -4.24 -12.32 3.07
N ILE A 207 -5.24 -11.45 3.27
CA ILE A 207 -5.66 -10.47 2.27
C ILE A 207 -5.59 -9.09 2.91
N SER A 208 -4.74 -8.21 2.40
CA SER A 208 -4.75 -6.82 2.83
C SER A 208 -5.87 -6.05 2.13
N VAL A 209 -6.62 -5.26 2.89
CA VAL A 209 -7.75 -4.48 2.39
C VAL A 209 -7.59 -3.04 2.87
N GLY A 210 -7.29 -2.14 1.94
CA GLY A 210 -7.16 -0.71 2.25
C GLY A 210 -8.51 -0.06 2.59
N SER A 211 -8.46 1.07 3.31
CA SER A 211 -9.65 1.88 3.62
C SER A 211 -10.35 2.39 2.35
N GLY A 212 -11.61 2.69 2.45
CA GLY A 212 -12.34 3.36 1.36
C GLY A 212 -11.99 4.84 1.26
N SER A 213 -11.58 5.45 2.38
CA SER A 213 -11.42 6.90 2.52
C SER A 213 -10.12 7.27 3.23
N ASN A 214 -9.84 8.56 3.37
CA ASN A 214 -8.66 9.05 4.08
C ASN A 214 -8.76 8.81 5.60
N VAL A 215 -9.88 9.18 6.20
CA VAL A 215 -10.10 9.14 7.66
C VAL A 215 -11.55 8.84 8.02
N ALA A 216 -12.20 7.95 7.27
CA ALA A 216 -13.63 7.63 7.38
C ALA A 216 -14.56 8.84 7.21
N GLU A 217 -14.17 9.83 6.41
CA GLU A 217 -14.93 11.07 6.14
C GLU A 217 -16.30 10.81 5.49
N HIS A 218 -16.48 9.65 4.85
CA HIS A 218 -17.75 9.23 4.26
C HIS A 218 -18.64 8.37 5.19
N GLY A 219 -18.23 8.23 6.46
CA GLY A 219 -18.89 7.43 7.48
C GLY A 219 -18.21 6.10 7.72
N ILE A 220 -18.08 5.75 9.01
CA ILE A 220 -17.41 4.51 9.45
C ILE A 220 -18.15 3.25 8.98
N GLU A 221 -19.45 3.35 8.75
CA GLU A 221 -20.29 2.29 8.18
C GLU A 221 -19.88 1.87 6.77
N ASN A 222 -19.18 2.75 6.03
CA ASN A 222 -18.64 2.47 4.69
C ASN A 222 -17.24 1.81 4.74
N GLU A 223 -16.66 1.69 5.93
CA GLU A 223 -15.34 1.09 6.15
C GLU A 223 -15.42 -0.34 6.70
N VAL A 224 -16.59 -0.96 6.66
CA VAL A 224 -16.77 -2.35 7.10
C VAL A 224 -15.90 -3.28 6.26
N ARG A 225 -15.08 -4.12 6.94
CA ARG A 225 -14.10 -5.05 6.34
C ARG A 225 -13.02 -4.33 5.51
N ARG A 226 -12.72 -3.05 5.83
CA ARG A 226 -11.64 -2.25 5.25
C ARG A 226 -10.61 -1.86 6.31
N ALA A 227 -9.48 -1.29 5.88
CA ALA A 227 -8.36 -0.91 6.76
C ALA A 227 -7.92 -2.08 7.67
N ASN A 228 -7.75 -3.25 7.07
CA ASN A 228 -7.48 -4.48 7.80
C ASN A 228 -6.68 -5.51 6.97
N ILE A 229 -6.30 -6.58 7.63
CA ILE A 229 -5.85 -7.82 7.00
C ILE A 229 -6.85 -8.90 7.37
N LEU A 230 -7.43 -9.55 6.36
CA LEU A 230 -8.29 -10.71 6.51
C LEU A 230 -7.47 -11.99 6.49
N GLU A 231 -7.91 -13.02 7.21
CA GLU A 231 -7.41 -14.40 7.09
C GLU A 231 -8.56 -15.30 6.64
N ILE A 232 -8.30 -16.16 5.65
CA ILE A 232 -9.26 -17.13 5.12
C ILE A 232 -8.61 -18.49 4.88
N ASN A 233 -9.44 -19.51 4.66
CA ASN A 233 -9.00 -20.77 4.06
C ASN A 233 -8.87 -20.62 2.53
N PRO A 234 -8.06 -21.47 1.84
CA PRO A 234 -7.89 -21.40 0.38
C PRO A 234 -9.16 -21.63 -0.45
N ASP A 235 -10.23 -22.14 0.13
CA ASP A 235 -11.54 -22.28 -0.49
C ASP A 235 -12.46 -21.04 -0.29
N GLY A 236 -11.97 -20.00 0.38
CA GLY A 236 -12.71 -18.77 0.71
C GLY A 236 -13.48 -18.84 2.03
N SER A 237 -13.57 -20.01 2.66
CA SER A 237 -14.26 -20.16 3.95
C SER A 237 -13.44 -19.66 5.14
N GLY A 238 -14.07 -19.58 6.30
CA GLY A 238 -13.38 -19.28 7.57
C GLY A 238 -12.85 -17.86 7.68
N GLU A 239 -13.46 -16.90 6.96
CA GLU A 239 -13.05 -15.49 7.01
C GLU A 239 -13.08 -14.94 8.43
N LYS A 240 -12.01 -14.25 8.79
CA LYS A 240 -11.94 -13.42 10.00
C LYS A 240 -11.03 -12.22 9.76
N ILE A 241 -11.25 -11.15 10.49
CA ILE A 241 -10.32 -10.02 10.56
C ILE A 241 -9.10 -10.47 11.39
N TYR A 242 -7.94 -10.55 10.75
CA TYR A 242 -6.68 -10.91 11.41
C TYR A 242 -6.12 -9.75 12.22
N ALA A 243 -6.11 -8.53 11.64
CA ALA A 243 -5.74 -7.29 12.29
C ALA A 243 -6.50 -6.12 11.68
N SER A 244 -6.71 -5.04 12.42
CA SER A 244 -7.51 -3.89 11.99
C SER A 244 -6.87 -2.56 12.36
N GLY A 245 -7.44 -1.44 11.85
CA GLY A 245 -6.91 -0.10 12.08
C GLY A 245 -5.62 0.19 11.31
N LEU A 246 -5.34 -0.57 10.28
CA LEU A 246 -4.25 -0.39 9.32
C LEU A 246 -4.84 0.35 8.10
N ARG A 247 -4.59 1.68 7.96
CA ARG A 247 -5.28 2.50 6.96
C ARG A 247 -5.22 1.89 5.55
N ASN A 248 -4.04 1.67 5.03
CA ASN A 248 -3.84 1.01 3.74
C ASN A 248 -2.64 0.07 3.83
N PRO A 249 -2.82 -1.15 4.39
CA PRO A 249 -1.79 -2.16 4.38
C PRO A 249 -1.64 -2.68 2.95
N VAL A 250 -0.42 -2.68 2.40
CA VAL A 250 -0.19 -3.06 1.00
C VAL A 250 0.76 -4.24 0.90
N GLY A 251 2.03 -4.02 1.08
CA GLY A 251 3.04 -5.07 1.09
C GLY A 251 2.90 -5.94 2.34
N MET A 252 2.95 -7.23 2.16
CA MET A 252 2.95 -8.21 3.25
C MET A 252 4.04 -9.23 3.00
N ASP A 253 4.80 -9.57 4.04
CA ASP A 253 5.79 -10.65 3.97
C ASP A 253 6.07 -11.23 5.35
N TRP A 254 6.63 -12.43 5.39
CA TRP A 254 7.03 -13.13 6.61
C TRP A 254 8.47 -12.79 6.97
N ALA A 255 8.71 -12.29 8.20
CA ALA A 255 10.09 -12.07 8.65
C ALA A 255 10.87 -13.39 8.67
N PRO A 256 12.06 -13.45 8.02
CA PRO A 256 12.86 -14.67 7.90
C PRO A 256 13.15 -15.33 9.24
N GLY A 257 13.04 -16.65 9.28
CA GLY A 257 13.29 -17.45 10.49
C GLY A 257 12.21 -17.34 11.56
N THR A 258 11.10 -16.62 11.26
CA THR A 258 9.98 -16.43 12.20
C THR A 258 8.65 -16.83 11.59
N LYS A 259 7.56 -16.72 12.38
CA LYS A 259 6.17 -16.79 11.90
C LYS A 259 5.48 -15.42 12.02
N THR A 260 6.24 -14.34 12.04
CA THR A 260 5.72 -12.99 12.21
C THR A 260 5.40 -12.40 10.85
N LEU A 261 4.13 -12.10 10.62
CA LEU A 261 3.67 -11.34 9.47
C LEU A 261 4.05 -9.87 9.65
N TRP A 262 4.57 -9.26 8.60
CA TRP A 262 4.83 -7.83 8.51
C TRP A 262 4.04 -7.20 7.38
N THR A 263 3.75 -5.91 7.51
CA THR A 263 3.09 -5.13 6.47
C THR A 263 3.65 -3.72 6.37
N ALA A 264 3.66 -3.16 5.15
CA ALA A 264 3.87 -1.74 4.90
C ALA A 264 2.50 -1.04 4.87
N VAL A 265 2.39 0.09 5.55
CA VAL A 265 1.14 0.85 5.65
C VAL A 265 1.35 2.28 5.17
N ASN A 266 0.57 2.67 4.17
CA ASN A 266 0.44 4.04 3.71
C ASN A 266 -0.61 4.76 4.58
N GLU A 267 -0.16 5.75 5.34
CA GLU A 267 -0.94 6.47 6.34
C GLU A 267 -1.74 7.64 5.75
N ARG A 268 -2.49 8.31 6.62
CA ARG A 268 -3.45 9.38 6.29
C ARG A 268 -2.78 10.70 5.96
N ASP A 269 -3.50 11.50 5.20
CA ASP A 269 -3.10 12.81 4.73
C ASP A 269 -3.79 13.93 5.54
N GLU A 270 -3.43 15.18 5.27
CA GLU A 270 -4.12 16.42 5.69
C GLU A 270 -3.99 16.79 7.18
N LEU A 271 -2.98 16.31 7.88
CA LEU A 271 -2.62 16.74 9.22
C LEU A 271 -1.35 17.63 9.27
N GLY A 272 -0.81 17.97 8.10
CA GLY A 272 0.42 18.74 7.91
C GLY A 272 1.51 17.95 7.21
N ASP A 273 2.63 18.58 6.89
CA ASP A 273 3.71 18.00 6.10
C ASP A 273 4.40 16.78 6.78
N GLU A 274 4.47 16.78 8.09
CA GLU A 274 5.19 15.74 8.85
C GLU A 274 4.26 14.72 9.55
N LEU A 275 2.95 14.81 9.31
CA LEU A 275 1.96 13.87 9.81
C LEU A 275 1.05 13.31 8.69
N VAL A 276 0.83 12.03 8.68
CA VAL A 276 1.27 10.96 9.59
C VAL A 276 2.37 10.18 8.88
N PRO A 277 3.44 9.76 9.58
CA PRO A 277 4.45 8.90 8.97
C PRO A 277 3.85 7.57 8.52
N ASP A 278 4.22 7.13 7.33
CA ASP A 278 4.05 5.73 6.91
C ASP A 278 4.94 4.84 7.77
N TYR A 279 4.63 3.55 7.81
CA TYR A 279 5.38 2.61 8.64
C TYR A 279 5.42 1.20 8.06
N ILE A 280 6.37 0.41 8.52
CA ILE A 280 6.27 -1.05 8.47
C ILE A 280 6.07 -1.57 9.90
N THR A 281 5.27 -2.62 10.05
CA THR A 281 4.97 -3.16 11.38
C THR A 281 4.74 -4.67 11.36
N SER A 282 5.09 -5.30 12.47
CA SER A 282 4.69 -6.66 12.78
C SER A 282 3.18 -6.72 13.02
N VAL A 283 2.50 -7.69 12.43
CA VAL A 283 1.04 -7.79 12.50
C VAL A 283 0.64 -8.81 13.56
N LYS A 284 0.02 -8.34 14.63
CA LYS A 284 -0.48 -9.18 15.72
C LYS A 284 -1.92 -9.59 15.45
N GLN A 285 -2.21 -10.89 15.56
CA GLN A 285 -3.58 -11.39 15.46
C GLN A 285 -4.48 -10.74 16.50
N GLY A 286 -5.62 -10.19 16.07
CA GLY A 286 -6.54 -9.42 16.91
C GLY A 286 -6.05 -8.01 17.23
N GLY A 287 -4.90 -7.58 16.69
CA GLY A 287 -4.33 -6.25 16.91
C GLY A 287 -5.13 -5.15 16.24
N PHE A 288 -5.11 -3.97 16.88
CA PHE A 288 -5.67 -2.73 16.34
C PHE A 288 -4.58 -1.67 16.26
N TYR A 289 -4.42 -1.01 15.09
CA TYR A 289 -3.31 -0.10 14.78
C TYR A 289 -3.73 1.38 14.67
N GLY A 290 -4.94 1.71 15.10
CA GLY A 290 -5.40 3.08 15.36
C GLY A 290 -6.37 3.65 14.34
N TRP A 291 -6.21 3.40 13.02
CA TRP A 291 -7.08 4.02 12.02
C TRP A 291 -8.57 3.66 12.20
N PRO A 292 -9.52 4.61 12.08
CA PRO A 292 -9.33 6.02 11.79
C PRO A 292 -9.10 6.89 13.05
N TYR A 293 -9.26 6.36 14.25
CA TYR A 293 -9.41 7.09 15.51
C TYR A 293 -8.10 7.67 16.05
N SER A 294 -7.00 6.98 15.81
CA SER A 294 -5.66 7.38 16.27
C SER A 294 -4.58 6.96 15.28
N TYR A 295 -3.36 7.43 15.49
CA TYR A 295 -2.16 7.08 14.72
C TYR A 295 -0.98 6.91 15.67
N PHE A 296 0.02 6.10 15.29
CA PHE A 296 1.18 5.76 16.12
C PHE A 296 0.80 5.50 17.58
N GLY A 297 -0.07 4.49 17.78
CA GLY A 297 -0.64 4.16 19.07
C GLY A 297 -1.83 5.05 19.41
N GLN A 298 -1.75 5.76 20.53
CA GLN A 298 -2.89 6.47 21.11
C GLN A 298 -2.98 7.96 20.71
N ASN A 299 -2.17 8.43 19.76
CA ASN A 299 -2.26 9.79 19.25
C ASN A 299 -3.57 9.99 18.51
N LYS A 300 -4.51 10.72 19.13
CA LYS A 300 -5.87 10.87 18.60
C LYS A 300 -5.90 11.69 17.32
N ASP A 301 -6.63 11.22 16.33
CA ASP A 301 -6.94 12.03 15.15
C ASP A 301 -7.99 13.08 15.53
N PRO A 302 -7.69 14.39 15.43
CA PRO A 302 -8.62 15.42 15.86
C PRO A 302 -9.92 15.44 15.04
N ARG A 303 -9.90 14.94 13.81
CA ARG A 303 -11.08 14.84 12.93
C ARG A 303 -12.10 13.82 13.44
N MET A 304 -11.67 12.87 14.26
CA MET A 304 -12.57 11.86 14.86
C MET A 304 -13.27 12.34 16.14
N LYS A 305 -12.96 13.56 16.63
CA LYS A 305 -13.65 14.24 17.75
C LYS A 305 -13.81 13.37 18.99
N GLY A 306 -12.81 12.54 19.27
CA GLY A 306 -12.76 11.65 20.43
C GLY A 306 -13.55 10.36 20.29
N ALA A 307 -14.10 10.05 19.10
CA ALA A 307 -14.75 8.76 18.86
C ALA A 307 -13.76 7.59 19.01
N GLY A 308 -14.27 6.40 19.30
CA GLY A 308 -13.49 5.16 19.37
C GLY A 308 -12.52 5.08 20.55
N ALA A 309 -12.78 5.74 21.68
CA ALA A 309 -11.87 5.79 22.83
C ALA A 309 -11.40 4.42 23.32
N ASP A 310 -12.28 3.42 23.34
CA ASP A 310 -11.95 2.04 23.75
C ASP A 310 -10.98 1.36 22.78
N LEU A 311 -11.05 1.68 21.50
CA LEU A 311 -10.13 1.19 20.48
C LEU A 311 -8.79 1.95 20.56
N VAL A 312 -8.82 3.27 20.74
CA VAL A 312 -7.62 4.08 20.94
C VAL A 312 -6.79 3.57 22.11
N ALA A 313 -7.43 3.22 23.23
CA ALA A 313 -6.74 2.67 24.41
C ALA A 313 -6.00 1.35 24.14
N LYS A 314 -6.35 0.64 23.07
CA LYS A 314 -5.75 -0.65 22.65
C LYS A 314 -4.85 -0.52 21.43
N ALA A 315 -4.73 0.69 20.86
CA ALA A 315 -3.99 0.90 19.63
C ALA A 315 -2.50 0.59 19.80
N ILE A 316 -1.99 -0.25 18.92
CA ILE A 316 -0.59 -0.68 18.91
C ILE A 316 0.25 0.40 18.23
N VAL A 317 1.40 0.73 18.82
CA VAL A 317 2.42 1.56 18.17
C VAL A 317 3.09 0.75 17.08
N PRO A 318 3.16 1.26 15.82
CA PRO A 318 3.90 0.61 14.75
C PRO A 318 5.41 0.53 15.04
N ASP A 319 6.05 -0.52 14.52
CA ASP A 319 7.45 -0.83 14.84
C ASP A 319 8.46 0.17 14.23
N VAL A 320 8.32 0.52 12.94
CA VAL A 320 9.31 1.33 12.20
C VAL A 320 8.64 2.40 11.36
N PRO A 321 8.80 3.68 11.71
CA PRO A 321 8.37 4.79 10.83
C PRO A 321 9.30 4.89 9.61
N VAL A 322 8.73 5.15 8.44
CA VAL A 322 9.48 5.25 7.17
C VAL A 322 9.27 6.58 6.43
N GLY A 323 8.80 7.59 7.15
CA GLY A 323 8.62 8.95 6.66
C GLY A 323 7.17 9.31 6.32
N SER A 324 6.84 10.60 6.44
CA SER A 324 5.49 11.11 6.22
C SER A 324 5.20 11.27 4.74
N HIS A 325 4.01 10.85 4.32
CA HIS A 325 3.48 10.98 2.95
C HIS A 325 4.33 10.27 1.87
N THR A 326 5.14 9.29 2.24
CA THR A 326 6.04 8.61 1.29
C THR A 326 5.33 7.62 0.38
N ALA A 327 4.07 7.29 0.68
CA ALA A 327 3.28 6.23 0.05
C ALA A 327 4.07 4.90 0.03
N SER A 328 4.42 4.42 1.21
CA SER A 328 5.12 3.15 1.41
C SER A 328 4.18 1.99 1.13
N LEU A 329 4.45 1.24 0.06
CA LEU A 329 3.55 0.23 -0.50
C LEU A 329 4.17 -1.16 -0.51
N GLY A 330 5.23 -1.41 -1.29
CA GLY A 330 5.91 -2.70 -1.39
C GLY A 330 6.67 -3.06 -0.11
N LEU A 331 6.70 -4.34 0.24
CA LEU A 331 7.51 -4.88 1.33
C LEU A 331 8.01 -6.27 0.94
N ALA A 332 9.32 -6.48 0.99
CA ALA A 332 9.93 -7.79 0.82
C ALA A 332 11.10 -7.98 1.78
N PHE A 333 11.14 -9.09 2.49
CA PHE A 333 12.31 -9.49 3.25
C PHE A 333 13.34 -10.16 2.36
N TYR A 334 14.60 -9.77 2.52
CA TYR A 334 15.70 -10.35 1.76
C TYR A 334 16.21 -11.63 2.43
N ASN A 335 15.70 -12.75 1.99
CA ASN A 335 16.01 -14.10 2.51
C ASN A 335 17.09 -14.84 1.69
N LYS A 336 17.93 -14.09 0.94
CA LYS A 336 19.01 -14.59 0.10
C LYS A 336 20.37 -14.13 0.63
N THR A 337 21.45 -14.59 -0.02
CA THR A 337 22.82 -14.34 0.42
C THR A 337 23.70 -13.62 -0.62
N GLU A 338 23.14 -13.32 -1.81
CA GLU A 338 23.88 -12.72 -2.93
C GLU A 338 24.21 -11.25 -2.69
N PHE A 339 23.39 -10.54 -1.92
CA PHE A 339 23.70 -9.18 -1.49
C PHE A 339 24.69 -9.18 -0.31
N PRO A 340 25.42 -8.07 -0.10
CA PRO A 340 26.29 -7.93 1.08
C PRO A 340 25.56 -8.25 2.40
N ALA A 341 26.27 -8.81 3.35
CA ALA A 341 25.72 -9.35 4.61
C ALA A 341 24.80 -8.36 5.39
N LYS A 342 25.05 -7.05 5.25
CA LYS A 342 24.18 -6.03 5.90
C LYS A 342 22.73 -6.07 5.45
N TYR A 343 22.44 -6.62 4.25
CA TYR A 343 21.09 -6.73 3.70
C TYR A 343 20.38 -8.04 4.05
N HIS A 344 21.11 -9.02 4.59
CA HIS A 344 20.54 -10.32 4.91
C HIS A 344 19.46 -10.19 5.98
N ASN A 345 18.33 -10.85 5.75
CA ASN A 345 17.12 -10.83 6.59
C ASN A 345 16.47 -9.47 6.82
N GLY A 346 16.99 -8.39 6.23
CA GLY A 346 16.36 -7.07 6.29
C GLY A 346 15.21 -6.92 5.31
N ALA A 347 14.46 -5.83 5.43
CA ALA A 347 13.27 -5.54 4.63
C ALA A 347 13.54 -4.43 3.63
N PHE A 348 13.16 -4.63 2.36
CA PHE A 348 13.07 -3.59 1.34
C PHE A 348 11.65 -3.05 1.26
N VAL A 349 11.50 -1.72 1.16
CA VAL A 349 10.22 -1.02 1.14
C VAL A 349 10.15 -0.12 -0.09
N GLY A 350 9.19 -0.37 -0.97
CA GLY A 350 8.91 0.49 -2.12
C GLY A 350 8.08 1.71 -1.70
N GLN A 351 8.61 2.91 -1.94
CA GLN A 351 7.97 4.18 -1.63
C GLN A 351 7.54 4.89 -2.92
N HIS A 352 6.24 4.85 -3.21
CA HIS A 352 5.66 5.37 -4.44
C HIS A 352 5.77 6.90 -4.59
N GLY A 353 5.91 7.60 -3.48
CA GLY A 353 6.14 9.02 -3.43
C GLY A 353 4.92 9.88 -3.15
N SER A 354 5.17 11.03 -2.55
CA SER A 354 4.18 11.95 -2.00
C SER A 354 3.43 12.76 -3.06
N TRP A 355 2.25 13.22 -2.67
CA TRP A 355 1.49 14.27 -3.35
C TRP A 355 0.98 15.33 -2.34
N ASN A 356 0.94 14.99 -1.05
CA ASN A 356 0.47 15.86 0.04
C ASN A 356 1.65 16.26 0.94
N LYS A 357 2.67 16.85 0.35
CA LYS A 357 3.87 17.33 1.05
C LYS A 357 4.51 18.48 0.28
N SER A 358 5.01 19.50 0.99
CA SER A 358 5.63 20.70 0.41
C SER A 358 6.86 20.37 -0.45
N LYS A 359 7.67 19.40 -0.01
CA LYS A 359 8.78 18.81 -0.79
C LYS A 359 8.45 17.35 -1.07
N LEU A 360 8.62 16.92 -2.31
CA LEU A 360 8.42 15.53 -2.67
C LEU A 360 9.27 14.61 -1.79
N ALA A 361 8.65 13.56 -1.24
CA ALA A 361 9.26 12.56 -0.39
C ALA A 361 8.89 11.15 -0.88
N GLY A 362 9.68 10.15 -0.50
CA GLY A 362 9.57 8.82 -1.09
C GLY A 362 10.28 8.76 -2.45
N TYR A 363 9.66 8.19 -3.47
CA TYR A 363 10.23 7.98 -4.82
C TYR A 363 11.55 7.21 -4.77
N LYS A 364 11.58 6.15 -3.98
CA LYS A 364 12.77 5.32 -3.73
C LYS A 364 12.40 3.95 -3.19
N VAL A 365 13.35 3.07 -3.15
CA VAL A 365 13.29 1.88 -2.31
C VAL A 365 14.15 2.13 -1.09
N MET A 366 13.59 1.88 0.09
CA MET A 366 14.33 1.92 1.36
C MET A 366 14.71 0.50 1.78
N PHE A 367 15.74 0.43 2.62
CA PHE A 367 16.14 -0.77 3.33
C PHE A 367 16.02 -0.55 4.84
N VAL A 368 15.43 -1.51 5.53
CA VAL A 368 15.34 -1.54 7.00
C VAL A 368 16.13 -2.75 7.48
N PRO A 369 17.21 -2.57 8.25
CA PRO A 369 17.99 -3.69 8.76
C PRO A 369 17.23 -4.45 9.86
N PHE A 370 17.35 -5.79 9.82
CA PHE A 370 16.75 -6.68 10.79
C PHE A 370 17.79 -7.64 11.37
N LYS A 371 17.59 -8.02 12.62
CA LYS A 371 18.32 -9.06 13.32
C LYS A 371 17.34 -9.88 14.15
N ASP A 372 17.44 -11.21 14.04
CA ASP A 372 16.59 -12.15 14.77
C ASP A 372 15.08 -11.85 14.63
N GLY A 373 14.66 -11.46 13.42
CA GLY A 373 13.28 -11.17 13.08
C GLY A 373 12.75 -9.82 13.60
N LYS A 374 13.62 -8.95 14.13
CA LYS A 374 13.29 -7.60 14.62
C LYS A 374 14.09 -6.53 13.92
N PRO A 375 13.55 -5.30 13.76
CA PRO A 375 14.32 -4.16 13.30
C PRO A 375 15.56 -3.94 14.18
N SER A 376 16.70 -3.67 13.55
CA SER A 376 17.98 -3.54 14.26
C SER A 376 18.75 -2.25 13.95
N GLY A 377 18.12 -1.35 13.16
CA GLY A 377 18.71 -0.07 12.79
C GLY A 377 17.71 0.84 12.10
N LYS A 378 18.15 2.06 11.80
CA LYS A 378 17.32 3.06 11.09
C LYS A 378 17.13 2.68 9.63
N PRO A 379 15.98 3.04 9.01
CA PRO A 379 15.80 2.92 7.57
C PRO A 379 16.86 3.67 6.77
N GLU A 380 17.35 3.05 5.69
CA GLU A 380 18.36 3.61 4.77
C GLU A 380 17.81 3.69 3.34
N ASP A 381 18.25 4.68 2.56
CA ASP A 381 17.97 4.73 1.13
C ASP A 381 18.73 3.61 0.39
N PHE A 382 18.04 2.88 -0.47
CA PHE A 382 18.65 1.80 -1.25
C PHE A 382 18.65 2.09 -2.76
N LEU A 383 17.45 2.21 -3.37
CA LEU A 383 17.36 2.53 -4.81
C LEU A 383 16.73 3.91 -4.96
N THR A 384 17.47 4.84 -5.57
CA THR A 384 17.11 6.27 -5.66
C THR A 384 17.16 6.76 -7.10
N GLY A 385 16.96 8.07 -7.33
CA GLY A 385 17.06 8.68 -8.65
C GLY A 385 15.75 8.65 -9.44
N PHE A 386 14.64 8.32 -8.83
CA PHE A 386 13.29 8.39 -9.44
C PHE A 386 12.75 9.83 -9.50
N VAL A 387 13.34 10.74 -8.77
CA VAL A 387 13.03 12.16 -8.75
C VAL A 387 14.32 12.97 -8.70
N ASP A 388 14.37 14.11 -9.38
CA ASP A 388 15.51 15.03 -9.34
C ASP A 388 15.31 16.19 -8.35
N SER A 389 16.31 17.07 -8.28
CA SER A 389 16.29 18.25 -7.42
C SER A 389 15.26 19.31 -7.83
N GLU A 390 14.74 19.25 -9.07
CA GLU A 390 13.73 20.16 -9.61
C GLU A 390 12.30 19.57 -9.48
N SER A 391 12.16 18.48 -8.74
CA SER A 391 10.89 17.75 -8.54
C SER A 391 10.32 17.13 -9.83
N LYS A 392 11.17 16.84 -10.83
CA LYS A 392 10.77 16.03 -11.98
C LYS A 392 10.82 14.55 -11.59
N VAL A 393 9.72 13.86 -11.77
CA VAL A 393 9.60 12.44 -11.45
C VAL A 393 9.80 11.62 -12.72
N PHE A 394 10.78 10.73 -12.71
CA PHE A 394 11.09 9.85 -13.84
C PHE A 394 10.34 8.54 -13.76
N GLY A 395 10.06 8.08 -12.56
CA GLY A 395 9.31 6.87 -12.26
C GLY A 395 8.85 6.83 -10.81
N ARG A 396 8.02 5.84 -10.46
CA ARG A 396 7.46 5.68 -9.12
C ARG A 396 7.57 4.23 -8.68
N PRO A 397 8.53 3.88 -7.80
CA PRO A 397 8.70 2.52 -7.32
C PRO A 397 7.51 2.12 -6.43
N VAL A 398 6.96 0.95 -6.68
CA VAL A 398 5.76 0.46 -5.98
C VAL A 398 6.07 -0.81 -5.22
N ASP A 399 6.31 -1.88 -5.94
CA ASP A 399 6.56 -3.21 -5.40
C ASP A 399 8.05 -3.55 -5.46
N VAL A 400 8.46 -4.37 -4.52
CA VAL A 400 9.82 -4.93 -4.44
C VAL A 400 9.68 -6.42 -4.24
N THR A 401 10.31 -7.21 -5.11
CA THR A 401 10.23 -8.67 -5.07
C THR A 401 11.62 -9.29 -5.16
N VAL A 402 11.92 -10.24 -4.29
CA VAL A 402 13.21 -10.96 -4.29
C VAL A 402 13.15 -12.13 -5.27
N MET A 403 14.03 -12.13 -6.26
CA MET A 403 14.15 -13.21 -7.24
C MET A 403 14.85 -14.46 -6.67
N ASN A 404 14.69 -15.59 -7.37
CA ASN A 404 15.34 -16.83 -6.98
C ASN A 404 16.87 -16.76 -7.05
N ASP A 405 17.41 -15.91 -7.91
CA ASP A 405 18.84 -15.65 -8.05
C ASP A 405 19.39 -14.60 -7.06
N GLY A 406 18.55 -14.15 -6.12
CA GLY A 406 18.92 -13.17 -5.11
C GLY A 406 18.92 -11.71 -5.58
N SER A 407 18.61 -11.42 -6.84
CA SER A 407 18.38 -10.05 -7.29
C SER A 407 17.00 -9.53 -6.84
N LEU A 408 16.80 -8.21 -6.87
CA LEU A 408 15.49 -7.59 -6.64
C LEU A 408 14.89 -7.15 -7.96
N LEU A 409 13.57 -7.36 -8.09
CA LEU A 409 12.74 -6.64 -9.05
C LEU A 409 12.04 -5.48 -8.35
N VAL A 410 12.03 -4.32 -8.99
CA VAL A 410 11.36 -3.11 -8.51
C VAL A 410 10.39 -2.64 -9.59
N ASN A 411 9.11 -2.68 -9.29
CA ASN A 411 8.08 -2.21 -10.19
C ASN A 411 8.05 -0.69 -10.18
N ASP A 412 8.08 -0.09 -11.37
CA ASP A 412 7.94 1.33 -11.62
C ASP A 412 6.66 1.55 -12.43
N ASP A 413 5.55 1.82 -11.73
CA ASP A 413 4.24 1.84 -12.37
C ASP A 413 4.04 3.04 -13.29
N SER A 414 4.60 4.21 -12.96
CA SER A 414 4.50 5.38 -13.82
C SER A 414 5.51 5.34 -14.98
N GLY A 415 6.69 4.76 -14.77
CA GLY A 415 7.69 4.54 -15.81
C GLY A 415 7.38 3.37 -16.75
N GLY A 416 6.38 2.55 -16.43
CA GLY A 416 6.00 1.38 -17.24
C GLY A 416 7.09 0.32 -17.33
N ALA A 417 7.95 0.22 -16.31
CA ALA A 417 9.14 -0.62 -16.31
C ALA A 417 9.24 -1.47 -15.04
N ILE A 418 10.05 -2.51 -15.13
CA ILE A 418 10.54 -3.26 -13.97
C ILE A 418 12.07 -3.17 -14.00
N TRP A 419 12.64 -2.71 -12.90
CA TRP A 419 14.07 -2.60 -12.71
C TRP A 419 14.60 -3.81 -11.96
N ARG A 420 15.72 -4.38 -12.43
CA ARG A 420 16.43 -5.44 -11.72
C ARG A 420 17.66 -4.86 -11.03
N VAL A 421 17.81 -5.12 -9.75
CA VAL A 421 18.99 -4.75 -8.96
C VAL A 421 19.69 -6.03 -8.53
N ALA A 422 20.94 -6.18 -8.92
CA ALA A 422 21.77 -7.34 -8.62
C ALA A 422 23.09 -6.93 -7.98
N ALA A 423 23.72 -7.79 -7.19
CA ALA A 423 25.09 -7.57 -6.75
C ALA A 423 26.03 -7.49 -7.96
N ALA A 424 26.95 -6.51 -7.94
CA ALA A 424 27.99 -6.45 -8.94
C ALA A 424 28.92 -7.67 -8.81
N LYS A 425 29.26 -8.28 -9.93
CA LYS A 425 30.21 -9.41 -10.00
C LYS A 425 31.63 -8.92 -9.89
#